data_8de4c8f19cf544ceb1172e65977c4812
#
_entry.id   8de4c8f19cf544ceb1172e65977c4812
#
_cell.length_a   1.000
_cell.length_b   1.000
_cell.length_c   1.000
_cell.angle_alpha   90.00
_cell.angle_beta   90.00
_cell.angle_gamma   90.00
#
_symmetry.space_group_name_H-M   'P 1'
#
loop_
_entity.id
_entity.type
_entity.pdbx_description
1 polymer ?
#
loop_
_entity_poly.entity_id
_entity_poly.type
_entity_poly.pdbx_seq_one_letter_code
_entity_poly.pdbx_strand_id
1 'polypeptide(L)'
;PEVTSQPDVWNAAGTVQKKRFEAEQAKLYLRQTPNYDNMYSSLYNVYTNFFKCDEVEKTAVDKKGRPVKVKYHAPNKKFLVDNRGWLINGGVKYYNEDKNNEQALKYFSLYIESAQNPMIAGDSAIVNDILITTIAYYASLASMQLKDYKSVLKFTPLVKQDRENNRYGYEFTASAYREMGDTAQWIAE
;
A
#
# COMPACT_ATOMS: atom_id res chain seq x y z
N PRO A 1 16.95 -10.25 23.80
CA PRO A 1 16.50 -9.58 22.58
C PRO A 1 15.10 -9.04 22.81
N GLU A 2 14.86 -7.81 22.37
CA GLU A 2 13.52 -7.22 22.41
C GLU A 2 12.55 -8.11 21.65
N VAL A 3 11.31 -8.23 22.12
CA VAL A 3 10.26 -9.05 21.51
C VAL A 3 10.06 -8.66 20.04
N THR A 4 10.21 -7.38 19.71
CA THR A 4 10.10 -6.83 18.37
C THR A 4 11.24 -7.20 17.40
N SER A 5 12.35 -7.78 17.89
CA SER A 5 13.46 -8.29 17.06
C SER A 5 13.26 -9.74 16.60
N GLN A 6 12.12 -10.36 16.90
CA GLN A 6 11.82 -11.74 16.56
C GLN A 6 10.82 -11.82 15.38
N PRO A 7 11.16 -12.45 14.25
CA PRO A 7 10.28 -12.56 13.10
C PRO A 7 8.98 -13.31 13.40
N ASP A 8 9.03 -14.30 14.31
CA ASP A 8 7.85 -15.06 14.74
C ASP A 8 6.74 -14.15 15.32
N VAL A 9 7.09 -13.08 16.01
CA VAL A 9 6.12 -12.11 16.59
C VAL A 9 5.38 -11.39 15.50
N TRP A 10 6.10 -10.86 14.52
CA TRP A 10 5.52 -10.14 13.39
C TRP A 10 4.69 -11.07 12.50
N ASN A 11 5.18 -12.29 12.25
CA ASN A 11 4.44 -13.29 11.52
C ASN A 11 3.14 -13.69 12.25
N ALA A 12 3.17 -13.89 13.55
CA ALA A 12 1.99 -14.19 14.34
C ALA A 12 0.96 -13.05 14.29
N ALA A 13 1.41 -11.80 14.46
CA ALA A 13 0.55 -10.62 14.37
C ALA A 13 -0.09 -10.51 12.97
N GLY A 14 0.69 -10.64 11.90
CA GLY A 14 0.18 -10.64 10.54
C GLY A 14 -0.79 -11.79 10.27
N THR A 15 -0.52 -12.98 10.79
CA THR A 15 -1.39 -14.16 10.63
C THR A 15 -2.76 -13.96 11.30
N VAL A 16 -2.81 -13.32 12.46
CA VAL A 16 -4.10 -12.97 13.10
C VAL A 16 -4.90 -12.01 12.21
N GLN A 17 -4.26 -11.00 11.67
CA GLN A 17 -4.91 -10.05 10.78
C GLN A 17 -5.34 -10.69 9.45
N LYS A 18 -4.51 -11.58 8.90
CA LYS A 18 -4.86 -12.40 7.73
C LYS A 18 -6.15 -13.18 7.94
N LYS A 19 -6.27 -13.90 9.06
CA LYS A 19 -7.49 -14.66 9.38
C LYS A 19 -8.74 -13.75 9.49
N ARG A 20 -8.59 -12.56 10.05
CA ARG A 20 -9.69 -11.58 10.12
C ARG A 20 -10.10 -11.11 8.73
N PHE A 21 -9.14 -10.76 7.88
CA PHE A 21 -9.40 -10.39 6.49
C PHE A 21 -10.11 -11.52 5.74
N GLU A 22 -9.58 -12.75 5.80
CA GLU A 22 -10.13 -13.91 5.12
C GLU A 22 -11.56 -14.25 5.61
N ALA A 23 -11.85 -14.06 6.90
CA ALA A 23 -13.18 -14.26 7.46
C ALA A 23 -14.21 -13.25 6.91
N GLU A 24 -13.83 -11.99 6.78
CA GLU A 24 -14.70 -10.98 6.16
C GLU A 24 -14.83 -11.20 4.65
N GLN A 25 -13.74 -11.54 3.97
CA GLN A 25 -13.74 -11.86 2.54
C GLN A 25 -14.65 -13.05 2.22
N ALA A 26 -14.66 -14.09 3.07
CA ALA A 26 -15.51 -15.25 2.90
C ALA A 26 -17.00 -14.91 2.88
N LYS A 27 -17.44 -13.87 3.59
CA LYS A 27 -18.84 -13.41 3.57
C LYS A 27 -19.26 -12.97 2.17
N LEU A 28 -18.37 -12.36 1.38
CA LEU A 28 -18.68 -11.97 0.00
C LEU A 28 -19.01 -13.18 -0.87
N TYR A 29 -18.26 -14.28 -0.73
CA TYR A 29 -18.54 -15.52 -1.46
C TYR A 29 -19.86 -16.16 -1.03
N LEU A 30 -20.26 -15.93 0.22
CA LEU A 30 -21.54 -16.40 0.78
C LEU A 30 -22.69 -15.41 0.50
N ARG A 31 -22.47 -14.35 -0.29
CA ARG A 31 -23.44 -13.27 -0.56
C ARG A 31 -23.93 -12.55 0.71
N GLN A 32 -23.09 -12.50 1.72
CA GLN A 32 -23.30 -11.77 2.96
C GLN A 32 -22.53 -10.45 2.92
N THR A 33 -23.00 -9.45 3.65
CA THR A 33 -22.30 -8.17 3.78
C THR A 33 -21.15 -8.28 4.78
N PRO A 34 -19.88 -8.07 4.36
CA PRO A 34 -18.76 -8.04 5.30
C PRO A 34 -18.78 -6.75 6.13
N ASN A 35 -18.05 -6.76 7.22
CA ASN A 35 -17.61 -5.52 7.84
C ASN A 35 -16.40 -4.98 7.06
N TYR A 36 -16.64 -4.05 6.14
CA TYR A 36 -15.61 -3.51 5.26
C TYR A 36 -14.48 -2.83 6.01
N ASP A 37 -14.76 -2.10 7.09
CA ASP A 37 -13.73 -1.43 7.88
C ASP A 37 -12.81 -2.46 8.54
N ASN A 38 -13.38 -3.52 9.12
CA ASN A 38 -12.60 -4.62 9.69
C ASN A 38 -11.80 -5.35 8.61
N MET A 39 -12.40 -5.60 7.44
CA MET A 39 -11.76 -6.29 6.32
C MET A 39 -10.51 -5.51 5.84
N TYR A 40 -10.70 -4.25 5.47
CA TYR A 40 -9.62 -3.44 4.90
C TYR A 40 -8.56 -3.07 5.94
N SER A 41 -8.95 -2.73 7.18
CA SER A 41 -7.97 -2.46 8.25
C SER A 41 -7.14 -3.69 8.57
N SER A 42 -7.76 -4.88 8.57
CA SER A 42 -7.02 -6.14 8.76
C SER A 42 -6.03 -6.37 7.61
N LEU A 43 -6.45 -6.17 6.36
CA LEU A 43 -5.54 -6.30 5.20
C LEU A 43 -4.36 -5.32 5.31
N TYR A 44 -4.61 -4.05 5.63
CA TYR A 44 -3.55 -3.07 5.85
C TYR A 44 -2.53 -3.56 6.89
N ASN A 45 -3.03 -4.07 8.01
CA ASN A 45 -2.19 -4.59 9.08
C ASN A 45 -1.43 -5.87 8.68
N VAL A 46 -1.99 -6.70 7.79
CA VAL A 46 -1.23 -7.84 7.22
C VAL A 46 0.00 -7.34 6.48
N TYR A 47 -0.15 -6.36 5.58
CA TYR A 47 0.97 -5.79 4.84
C TYR A 47 2.05 -5.25 5.77
N THR A 48 1.66 -4.42 6.74
CA THR A 48 2.60 -3.83 7.70
C THR A 48 3.37 -4.90 8.49
N ASN A 49 2.66 -5.91 9.00
CA ASN A 49 3.29 -6.95 9.82
C ASN A 49 4.16 -7.90 8.99
N PHE A 50 3.71 -8.29 7.78
CA PHE A 50 4.49 -9.21 6.96
C PHE A 50 5.73 -8.56 6.34
N PHE A 51 5.67 -7.29 5.97
CA PHE A 51 6.85 -6.53 5.56
C PHE A 51 7.85 -6.41 6.72
N LYS A 52 7.37 -6.11 7.92
CA LYS A 52 8.25 -6.05 9.10
C LYS A 52 8.82 -7.41 9.48
N CYS A 53 8.03 -8.48 9.34
CA CYS A 53 8.51 -9.85 9.51
C CYS A 53 9.67 -10.16 8.56
N ASP A 54 9.54 -9.84 7.29
CA ASP A 54 10.56 -10.08 6.25
C ASP A 54 11.85 -9.28 6.53
N GLU A 55 11.71 -8.01 6.92
CA GLU A 55 12.85 -7.17 7.31
C GLU A 55 13.62 -7.77 8.49
N VAL A 56 12.91 -8.16 9.54
CA VAL A 56 13.51 -8.74 10.75
C VAL A 56 14.09 -10.13 10.46
N GLU A 57 13.38 -10.95 9.66
CA GLU A 57 13.84 -12.31 9.32
C GLU A 57 15.17 -12.31 8.57
N LYS A 58 15.38 -11.35 7.66
CA LYS A 58 16.64 -11.21 6.89
C LYS A 58 17.86 -10.90 7.75
N THR A 59 17.66 -10.26 8.89
CA THR A 59 18.73 -9.86 9.81
C THR A 59 18.82 -10.72 11.06
N ALA A 60 17.89 -11.67 11.23
CA ALA A 60 17.83 -12.52 12.42
C ALA A 60 19.02 -13.47 12.53
N VAL A 61 19.57 -13.57 13.72
CA VAL A 61 20.66 -14.50 14.06
C VAL A 61 20.28 -15.38 15.25
N ASP A 62 20.84 -16.59 15.29
CA ASP A 62 20.68 -17.49 16.42
C ASP A 62 21.55 -17.05 17.63
N LYS A 63 21.45 -17.77 18.74
CA LYS A 63 22.23 -17.50 19.97
C LYS A 63 23.75 -17.55 19.75
N LYS A 64 24.22 -18.10 18.64
CA LYS A 64 25.63 -18.21 18.25
C LYS A 64 26.02 -17.17 17.19
N GLY A 65 25.15 -16.21 16.86
CA GLY A 65 25.39 -15.18 15.85
C GLY A 65 25.28 -15.66 14.40
N ARG A 66 24.74 -16.85 14.15
CA ARG A 66 24.59 -17.39 12.78
C ARG A 66 23.23 -17.00 12.20
N PRO A 67 23.13 -16.68 10.88
CA PRO A 67 21.87 -16.39 10.24
C PRO A 67 20.81 -17.48 10.48
N VAL A 68 19.60 -17.07 10.84
CA VAL A 68 18.48 -17.98 10.99
C VAL A 68 17.93 -18.34 9.60
N LYS A 69 17.42 -19.57 9.46
CA LYS A 69 16.78 -19.97 8.21
C LYS A 69 15.54 -19.15 7.93
N VAL A 70 15.47 -18.53 6.76
CA VAL A 70 14.29 -17.81 6.26
C VAL A 70 13.10 -18.76 6.13
N LYS A 71 12.00 -18.46 6.79
CA LYS A 71 10.86 -19.36 6.98
C LYS A 71 9.55 -18.73 6.51
N TYR A 72 9.40 -17.42 6.72
CA TYR A 72 8.14 -16.72 6.51
C TYR A 72 8.07 -15.97 5.19
N HIS A 73 9.18 -15.65 4.57
CA HIS A 73 9.25 -14.87 3.33
C HIS A 73 8.31 -15.40 2.24
N ALA A 74 8.46 -16.66 1.83
CA ALA A 74 7.74 -17.19 0.67
C ALA A 74 6.21 -17.24 0.88
N PRO A 75 5.65 -17.80 1.99
CA PRO A 75 4.21 -17.83 2.19
C PRO A 75 3.61 -16.44 2.40
N ASN A 76 4.31 -15.54 3.09
CA ASN A 76 3.82 -14.17 3.30
C ASN A 76 3.86 -13.37 2.00
N LYS A 77 4.96 -13.45 1.21
CA LYS A 77 5.05 -12.84 -0.13
C LYS A 77 3.87 -13.27 -1.00
N LYS A 78 3.63 -14.58 -1.09
CA LYS A 78 2.52 -15.10 -1.91
C LYS A 78 1.19 -14.48 -1.49
N PHE A 79 0.89 -14.44 -0.21
CA PHE A 79 -0.36 -13.84 0.27
C PHE A 79 -0.48 -12.35 -0.11
N LEU A 80 0.60 -11.57 0.07
CA LEU A 80 0.58 -10.14 -0.24
C LEU A 80 0.35 -9.89 -1.74
N VAL A 81 1.04 -10.62 -2.61
CA VAL A 81 0.89 -10.50 -4.07
C VAL A 81 -0.54 -10.87 -4.49
N ASP A 82 -1.05 -12.03 -4.05
CA ASP A 82 -2.38 -12.54 -4.41
C ASP A 82 -3.52 -11.60 -3.96
N ASN A 83 -3.32 -10.86 -2.88
CA ASN A 83 -4.36 -10.01 -2.29
C ASN A 83 -4.16 -8.51 -2.51
N ARG A 84 -3.16 -8.11 -3.31
CA ARG A 84 -2.84 -6.70 -3.51
C ARG A 84 -3.97 -5.89 -4.13
N GLY A 85 -4.76 -6.48 -5.04
CA GLY A 85 -5.93 -5.84 -5.64
C GLY A 85 -6.99 -5.40 -4.63
N TRP A 86 -7.09 -6.05 -3.46
CA TRP A 86 -8.03 -5.62 -2.41
C TRP A 86 -7.67 -4.28 -1.79
N LEU A 87 -6.43 -3.82 -1.90
CA LEU A 87 -6.07 -2.45 -1.50
C LEU A 87 -6.73 -1.41 -2.42
N ILE A 88 -6.81 -1.69 -3.72
CA ILE A 88 -7.55 -0.85 -4.67
C ILE A 88 -9.03 -0.79 -4.28
N ASN A 89 -9.64 -1.96 -4.02
CA ASN A 89 -11.05 -2.03 -3.65
C ASN A 89 -11.34 -1.23 -2.37
N GLY A 90 -10.45 -1.29 -1.38
CA GLY A 90 -10.54 -0.48 -0.17
C GLY A 90 -10.45 1.02 -0.46
N GLY A 91 -9.46 1.43 -1.25
CA GLY A 91 -9.30 2.83 -1.67
C GLY A 91 -10.52 3.35 -2.41
N VAL A 92 -11.03 2.58 -3.38
CA VAL A 92 -12.22 2.93 -4.18
C VAL A 92 -13.47 3.07 -3.32
N LYS A 93 -13.69 2.12 -2.39
CA LYS A 93 -14.82 2.19 -1.46
C LYS A 93 -14.80 3.49 -0.65
N TYR A 94 -13.68 3.77 0.00
CA TYR A 94 -13.57 4.98 0.83
C TYR A 94 -13.65 6.27 0.00
N TYR A 95 -13.12 6.27 -1.22
CA TYR A 95 -13.17 7.44 -2.11
C TYR A 95 -14.57 7.69 -2.65
N ASN A 96 -15.22 6.67 -3.21
CA ASN A 96 -16.47 6.82 -3.95
C ASN A 96 -17.71 6.75 -3.06
N GLU A 97 -17.75 5.81 -2.11
CA GLU A 97 -18.94 5.56 -1.31
C GLU A 97 -18.92 6.38 -0.02
N ASP A 98 -17.85 6.28 0.75
CA ASP A 98 -17.76 6.88 2.08
C ASP A 98 -17.30 8.34 2.05
N LYS A 99 -16.78 8.82 0.88
CA LYS A 99 -16.18 10.17 0.71
C LYS A 99 -15.07 10.47 1.74
N ASN A 100 -14.39 9.43 2.18
CA ASN A 100 -13.30 9.51 3.15
C ASN A 100 -11.94 9.50 2.45
N ASN A 101 -11.47 10.69 2.07
CA ASN A 101 -10.23 10.84 1.32
C ASN A 101 -8.98 10.38 2.11
N GLU A 102 -8.97 10.47 3.45
CA GLU A 102 -7.86 10.00 4.29
C GLU A 102 -7.71 8.48 4.20
N GLN A 103 -8.81 7.75 4.36
CA GLN A 103 -8.79 6.31 4.21
C GLN A 103 -8.49 5.90 2.77
N ALA A 104 -9.08 6.56 1.78
CA ALA A 104 -8.80 6.30 0.37
C ALA A 104 -7.30 6.44 0.07
N LEU A 105 -6.70 7.57 0.47
CA LEU A 105 -5.28 7.84 0.30
C LEU A 105 -4.41 6.78 0.98
N LYS A 106 -4.77 6.36 2.19
CA LYS A 106 -4.06 5.32 2.93
C LYS A 106 -3.94 4.01 2.14
N TYR A 107 -5.02 3.54 1.51
CA TYR A 107 -5.01 2.28 0.77
C TYR A 107 -4.36 2.42 -0.61
N PHE A 108 -4.62 3.51 -1.32
CA PHE A 108 -3.95 3.79 -2.60
C PHE A 108 -2.43 3.94 -2.40
N SER A 109 -2.01 4.66 -1.35
CA SER A 109 -0.58 4.79 -1.00
C SER A 109 0.05 3.44 -0.74
N LEU A 110 -0.58 2.60 0.09
CA LEU A 110 -0.04 1.27 0.39
C LEU A 110 0.04 0.40 -0.88
N TYR A 111 -0.94 0.49 -1.78
CA TYR A 111 -0.89 -0.21 -3.06
C TYR A 111 0.35 0.19 -3.88
N ILE A 112 0.60 1.49 -4.01
CA ILE A 112 1.73 2.02 -4.79
C ILE A 112 3.06 1.70 -4.11
N GLU A 113 3.17 1.99 -2.82
CA GLU A 113 4.40 1.81 -2.04
C GLU A 113 4.79 0.34 -1.89
N SER A 114 3.81 -0.55 -1.80
CA SER A 114 4.06 -1.99 -1.73
C SER A 114 4.83 -2.50 -2.94
N ALA A 115 4.62 -1.91 -4.13
CA ALA A 115 5.33 -2.30 -5.34
C ALA A 115 6.85 -2.05 -5.27
N GLN A 116 7.28 -1.16 -4.39
CA GLN A 116 8.70 -0.85 -4.16
C GLN A 116 9.29 -1.66 -3.00
N ASN A 117 8.48 -2.40 -2.26
CA ASN A 117 8.98 -3.18 -1.13
C ASN A 117 9.82 -4.37 -1.62
N PRO A 118 11.07 -4.54 -1.12
CA PRO A 118 11.99 -5.59 -1.57
C PRO A 118 11.43 -7.01 -1.46
N MET A 119 10.42 -7.23 -0.63
CA MET A 119 9.79 -8.54 -0.48
C MET A 119 9.00 -8.94 -1.73
N ILE A 120 8.33 -7.99 -2.41
CA ILE A 120 7.43 -8.29 -3.53
C ILE A 120 7.81 -7.61 -4.85
N ALA A 121 8.67 -6.59 -4.83
CA ALA A 121 9.01 -5.75 -6.00
C ALA A 121 9.48 -6.55 -7.23
N GLY A 122 10.17 -7.67 -7.03
CA GLY A 122 10.65 -8.54 -8.12
C GLY A 122 9.63 -9.57 -8.60
N ASP A 123 8.41 -9.56 -8.09
CA ASP A 123 7.36 -10.48 -8.54
C ASP A 123 6.80 -10.03 -9.89
N SER A 124 6.54 -10.98 -10.79
CA SER A 124 6.06 -10.67 -12.15
C SER A 124 4.73 -9.90 -12.18
N ALA A 125 3.83 -10.19 -11.23
CA ALA A 125 2.57 -9.48 -11.09
C ALA A 125 2.76 -8.02 -10.64
N ILE A 126 3.86 -7.72 -9.94
CA ILE A 126 4.20 -6.35 -9.51
C ILE A 126 4.93 -5.60 -10.61
N VAL A 127 5.91 -6.26 -11.27
CA VAL A 127 6.69 -5.64 -12.36
C VAL A 127 5.80 -5.27 -13.55
N ASN A 128 4.79 -6.08 -13.84
CA ASN A 128 3.87 -5.86 -14.96
C ASN A 128 2.55 -5.18 -14.53
N ASP A 129 2.53 -4.50 -13.40
CA ASP A 129 1.32 -3.83 -12.89
C ASP A 129 0.97 -2.59 -13.70
N ILE A 130 0.02 -2.75 -14.59
CA ILE A 130 -0.49 -1.67 -15.45
C ILE A 130 -1.41 -0.67 -14.71
N LEU A 131 -1.86 -1.00 -13.51
CA LEU A 131 -2.80 -0.16 -12.76
C LEU A 131 -2.10 0.88 -11.88
N ILE A 132 -0.79 0.76 -11.67
CA ILE A 132 -0.07 1.58 -10.69
C ILE A 132 -0.16 3.08 -11.00
N THR A 133 -0.13 3.46 -12.29
CA THR A 133 -0.23 4.86 -12.72
C THR A 133 -1.64 5.42 -12.52
N THR A 134 -2.65 4.62 -12.83
CA THR A 134 -4.05 4.99 -12.61
C THR A 134 -4.37 5.10 -11.11
N ILE A 135 -3.83 4.22 -10.28
CA ILE A 135 -4.02 4.32 -8.82
C ILE A 135 -3.25 5.53 -8.25
N ALA A 136 -2.10 5.89 -8.82
CA ALA A 136 -1.40 7.12 -8.47
C ALA A 136 -2.24 8.37 -8.78
N TYR A 137 -3.00 8.38 -9.88
CA TYR A 137 -3.95 9.44 -10.18
C TYR A 137 -5.03 9.58 -9.09
N TYR A 138 -5.67 8.48 -8.66
CA TYR A 138 -6.65 8.53 -7.58
C TYR A 138 -6.04 8.91 -6.22
N ALA A 139 -4.82 8.46 -5.93
CA ALA A 139 -4.07 8.88 -4.74
C ALA A 139 -3.81 10.40 -4.77
N SER A 140 -3.43 10.95 -5.93
CA SER A 140 -3.22 12.40 -6.12
C SER A 140 -4.53 13.19 -5.95
N LEU A 141 -5.65 12.69 -6.48
CA LEU A 141 -6.96 13.31 -6.27
C LEU A 141 -7.34 13.38 -4.80
N ALA A 142 -7.21 12.25 -4.07
CA ALA A 142 -7.49 12.21 -2.64
C ALA A 142 -6.58 13.18 -1.86
N SER A 143 -5.28 13.23 -2.22
CA SER A 143 -4.31 14.16 -1.63
C SER A 143 -4.65 15.62 -1.88
N MET A 144 -5.11 15.97 -3.10
CA MET A 144 -5.57 17.32 -3.44
C MET A 144 -6.77 17.74 -2.59
N GLN A 145 -7.74 16.84 -2.40
CA GLN A 145 -8.92 17.11 -1.54
C GLN A 145 -8.53 17.33 -0.08
N LEU A 146 -7.47 16.67 0.39
CA LEU A 146 -6.92 16.82 1.73
C LEU A 146 -5.96 18.01 1.87
N LYS A 147 -5.62 18.69 0.77
CA LYS A 147 -4.56 19.70 0.71
C LYS A 147 -3.19 19.16 1.17
N ASP A 148 -2.99 17.84 1.04
CA ASP A 148 -1.71 17.20 1.29
C ASP A 148 -0.83 17.26 0.03
N TYR A 149 -0.29 18.43 -0.22
CA TYR A 149 0.50 18.70 -1.44
C TYR A 149 1.81 17.91 -1.50
N LYS A 150 2.34 17.47 -0.34
CA LYS A 150 3.52 16.59 -0.32
C LYS A 150 3.17 15.21 -0.91
N SER A 151 2.03 14.66 -0.55
CA SER A 151 1.54 13.41 -1.14
C SER A 151 1.17 13.59 -2.62
N VAL A 152 0.63 14.74 -3.03
CA VAL A 152 0.42 15.06 -4.45
C VAL A 152 1.74 14.94 -5.21
N LEU A 153 2.78 15.65 -4.78
CA LEU A 153 4.10 15.65 -5.43
C LEU A 153 4.77 14.27 -5.41
N LYS A 154 4.46 13.43 -4.44
CA LYS A 154 4.94 12.05 -4.36
C LYS A 154 4.38 11.17 -5.46
N PHE A 155 3.10 11.33 -5.82
CA PHE A 155 2.42 10.43 -6.75
C PHE A 155 2.37 10.96 -8.18
N THR A 156 2.40 12.26 -8.40
CA THR A 156 2.31 12.86 -9.74
C THR A 156 3.37 12.41 -10.73
N PRO A 157 4.62 12.04 -10.36
CA PRO A 157 5.56 11.44 -11.31
C PRO A 157 5.08 10.13 -11.94
N LEU A 158 4.28 9.34 -11.23
CA LEU A 158 3.62 8.17 -11.79
C LEU A 158 2.42 8.56 -12.65
N VAL A 159 1.65 9.57 -12.23
CA VAL A 159 0.50 10.07 -13.03
C VAL A 159 0.97 10.60 -14.38
N LYS A 160 2.11 11.29 -14.46
CA LYS A 160 2.71 11.75 -15.73
C LYS A 160 3.04 10.61 -16.71
N GLN A 161 3.14 9.37 -16.23
CA GLN A 161 3.36 8.17 -17.03
C GLN A 161 2.05 7.47 -17.42
N ASP A 162 0.91 7.87 -16.86
CA ASP A 162 -0.39 7.28 -17.15
C ASP A 162 -0.85 7.64 -18.57
N ARG A 163 -1.35 6.65 -19.30
CA ARG A 163 -1.73 6.84 -20.69
C ARG A 163 -2.89 7.81 -20.88
N GLU A 164 -3.84 7.80 -19.95
CA GLU A 164 -5.09 8.57 -20.05
C GLU A 164 -5.05 9.84 -19.19
N ASN A 165 -4.32 9.79 -18.07
CA ASN A 165 -4.35 10.82 -17.03
C ASN A 165 -3.06 11.65 -16.94
N ASN A 166 -2.07 11.47 -17.85
CA ASN A 166 -0.77 12.14 -17.80
C ASN A 166 -0.87 13.66 -17.65
N ARG A 167 -1.81 14.32 -18.33
CA ARG A 167 -2.07 15.74 -18.22
C ARG A 167 -2.31 16.18 -16.77
N TYR A 168 -3.08 15.41 -16.01
CA TYR A 168 -3.36 15.71 -14.60
C TYR A 168 -2.10 15.62 -13.73
N GLY A 169 -1.11 14.81 -14.12
CA GLY A 169 0.17 14.76 -13.45
C GLY A 169 0.87 16.13 -13.42
N TYR A 170 0.87 16.86 -14.54
CA TYR A 170 1.40 18.21 -14.63
C TYR A 170 0.52 19.23 -13.91
N GLU A 171 -0.80 19.19 -14.15
CA GLU A 171 -1.74 20.12 -13.53
C GLU A 171 -1.71 20.05 -11.99
N PHE A 172 -1.67 18.83 -11.42
CA PHE A 172 -1.61 18.63 -9.98
C PHE A 172 -0.25 19.04 -9.40
N THR A 173 0.86 18.78 -10.12
CA THR A 173 2.19 19.22 -9.69
C THR A 173 2.25 20.75 -9.63
N ALA A 174 1.84 21.43 -10.71
CA ALA A 174 1.82 22.89 -10.75
C ALA A 174 0.90 23.48 -9.66
N SER A 175 -0.27 22.91 -9.46
CA SER A 175 -1.19 23.33 -8.42
C SER A 175 -0.60 23.15 -7.01
N ALA A 176 0.07 22.02 -6.75
CA ALA A 176 0.70 21.77 -5.47
C ALA A 176 1.80 22.80 -5.17
N TYR A 177 2.69 23.07 -6.12
CA TYR A 177 3.74 24.08 -5.93
C TYR A 177 3.16 25.49 -5.72
N ARG A 178 2.12 25.86 -6.48
CA ARG A 178 1.43 27.15 -6.30
C ARG A 178 0.87 27.27 -4.88
N GLU A 179 0.15 26.28 -4.41
CA GLU A 179 -0.47 26.31 -3.07
C GLU A 179 0.58 26.26 -1.93
N MET A 180 1.74 25.68 -2.20
CA MET A 180 2.89 25.68 -1.27
C MET A 180 3.69 27.00 -1.33
N GLY A 181 3.41 27.90 -2.28
CA GLY A 181 4.14 29.15 -2.47
C GLY A 181 5.49 28.98 -3.15
N ASP A 182 5.78 27.83 -3.75
CA ASP A 182 7.02 27.58 -4.49
C ASP A 182 6.86 28.05 -5.95
N THR A 183 6.99 29.36 -6.13
CA THR A 183 6.80 30.02 -7.44
C THR A 183 7.83 29.56 -8.48
N ALA A 184 9.05 29.24 -8.06
CA ALA A 184 10.09 28.78 -8.97
C ALA A 184 9.75 27.43 -9.60
N GLN A 185 9.34 26.47 -8.79
CA GLN A 185 8.93 25.15 -9.27
C GLN A 185 7.58 25.20 -10.03
N TRP A 186 6.66 26.06 -9.60
CA TRP A 186 5.39 26.25 -10.31
C TRP A 186 5.56 26.75 -11.73
N ILE A 187 6.50 27.68 -11.98
CA ILE A 187 6.78 28.19 -13.34
C ILE A 187 7.51 27.16 -14.21
N ALA A 188 8.27 26.25 -13.59
CA ALA A 188 9.06 25.24 -14.31
C ALA A 188 8.22 24.05 -14.82
N GLU A 189 7.03 23.80 -14.25
CA GLU A 189 6.09 22.73 -14.65
C GLU A 189 5.17 23.15 -15.78
#